data_295374eb7996a1726b3656ed563f10cf
#
_entry.id   295374eb7996a1726b3656ed563f10cf
#
_cell.length_a   1.000
_cell.length_b   1.000
_cell.length_c   1.000
_cell.angle_alpha   90.00
_cell.angle_beta   90.00
_cell.angle_gamma   90.00
#
_symmetry.space_group_name_H-M   'P 1'
#
loop_
_entity.id
_entity.type
_entity.pdbx_description
1 polymer ?
#
loop_
_entity_poly.entity_id
_entity_poly.type
_entity_poly.pdbx_seq_one_letter_code
_entity_poly.pdbx_strand_id
1 'polypeptide(L)'
;MKMKTRVLLAFLVTGLLPIIIVAYLALRQSEMALMDQAYDHLIAVRETKKAQLSELIGRRASDIIVLSRTRDVMAAYQTLKDYHDAEGVGPRDPFPTGTAQYQKLRQAVAPFLDAYREMYGYYDLFVVCRAHGHVIYSSAQESDLGENLNVGELRDSGLGQLWQRVRERKEAAFIDMQPYAPSGGQPTTFIGTPVMDGEDFVGLVALQISREDVNTVMQERSGMGRSGETYLVGTDLRMRSDSYIDPVGHSVQASFRGSIAANGVDTQASRQALAGNTGHGLIVDYNGNHVLSAYSPLEVMGTRWAIIAEIDLAEVREPVVALRTR
;
A
#
# COMPACT_ATOMS: atom_id res chain seq x y z
N MET A 1 61.78 -32.16 -23.79
CA MET A 1 61.19 -32.33 -22.46
C MET A 1 61.57 -33.73 -21.92
N LYS A 2 62.26 -33.82 -20.76
CA LYS A 2 62.76 -35.09 -20.18
C LYS A 2 61.58 -36.03 -19.81
N MET A 3 61.74 -37.33 -19.98
CA MET A 3 60.70 -38.34 -19.74
C MET A 3 60.01 -38.18 -18.36
N LYS A 4 60.78 -37.88 -17.32
CA LYS A 4 60.25 -37.57 -15.97
C LYS A 4 59.21 -36.41 -15.94
N THR A 5 59.47 -35.36 -16.72
CA THR A 5 58.53 -34.19 -16.81
C THR A 5 57.25 -34.54 -17.53
N ARG A 6 57.25 -35.43 -18.52
CA ARG A 6 56.05 -35.92 -19.23
C ARG A 6 55.19 -36.79 -18.32
N VAL A 7 55.81 -37.68 -17.55
CA VAL A 7 55.14 -38.58 -16.59
C VAL A 7 54.52 -37.76 -15.46
N LEU A 8 55.26 -36.79 -14.90
CA LEU A 8 54.76 -35.88 -13.85
C LEU A 8 53.58 -35.06 -14.35
N LEU A 9 53.65 -34.52 -15.56
CA LEU A 9 52.56 -33.73 -16.18
C LEU A 9 51.33 -34.61 -16.45
N ALA A 10 51.51 -35.85 -16.90
CA ALA A 10 50.40 -36.80 -17.07
C ALA A 10 49.71 -37.11 -15.74
N PHE A 11 50.47 -37.38 -14.66
CA PHE A 11 49.90 -37.58 -13.32
C PHE A 11 49.20 -36.34 -12.77
N LEU A 12 49.74 -35.16 -13.01
CA LEU A 12 49.16 -33.89 -12.59
C LEU A 12 47.84 -33.64 -13.32
N VAL A 13 47.78 -33.85 -14.63
CA VAL A 13 46.55 -33.69 -15.43
C VAL A 13 45.52 -34.76 -15.08
N THR A 14 45.85 -36.02 -14.98
CA THR A 14 44.92 -37.10 -14.67
C THR A 14 44.39 -37.05 -13.23
N GLY A 15 45.18 -36.56 -12.27
CA GLY A 15 44.79 -36.44 -10.87
C GLY A 15 44.06 -35.11 -10.54
N LEU A 16 44.64 -33.97 -10.94
CA LEU A 16 44.09 -32.63 -10.59
C LEU A 16 42.89 -32.21 -11.46
N LEU A 17 42.88 -32.54 -12.76
CA LEU A 17 41.83 -32.08 -13.67
C LEU A 17 40.44 -32.59 -13.24
N PRO A 18 40.25 -33.90 -12.90
CA PRO A 18 38.97 -34.35 -12.41
C PRO A 18 38.54 -33.65 -11.10
N ILE A 19 39.48 -33.43 -10.18
CA ILE A 19 39.20 -32.73 -8.90
C ILE A 19 38.71 -31.28 -9.17
N ILE A 20 39.40 -30.57 -10.06
CA ILE A 20 39.01 -29.20 -10.44
C ILE A 20 37.61 -29.18 -11.09
N ILE A 21 37.32 -30.14 -11.97
CA ILE A 21 36.02 -30.27 -12.62
C ILE A 21 34.92 -30.56 -11.59
N VAL A 22 35.15 -31.51 -10.68
CA VAL A 22 34.18 -31.83 -9.64
C VAL A 22 33.96 -30.66 -8.69
N ALA A 23 35.02 -29.96 -8.27
CA ALA A 23 34.92 -28.79 -7.43
C ALA A 23 34.14 -27.65 -8.14
N TYR A 24 34.41 -27.40 -9.43
CA TYR A 24 33.67 -26.41 -10.23
C TYR A 24 32.17 -26.79 -10.34
N LEU A 25 31.87 -28.05 -10.64
CA LEU A 25 30.47 -28.49 -10.75
C LEU A 25 29.74 -28.43 -9.40
N ALA A 26 30.41 -28.79 -8.29
CA ALA A 26 29.85 -28.67 -6.96
C ALA A 26 29.56 -27.24 -6.55
N LEU A 27 30.46 -26.31 -6.84
CA LEU A 27 30.24 -24.87 -6.60
C LEU A 27 29.07 -24.33 -7.42
N ARG A 28 28.98 -24.70 -8.71
CA ARG A 28 27.86 -24.30 -9.58
C ARG A 28 26.53 -24.84 -9.09
N GLN A 29 26.51 -26.11 -8.68
CA GLN A 29 25.29 -26.73 -8.13
C GLN A 29 24.87 -26.10 -6.81
N SER A 30 25.84 -25.76 -5.93
CA SER A 30 25.58 -25.05 -4.69
C SER A 30 25.03 -23.64 -4.94
N GLU A 31 25.57 -22.90 -5.91
CA GLU A 31 25.10 -21.57 -6.28
C GLU A 31 23.65 -21.63 -6.80
N MET A 32 23.33 -22.58 -7.68
CA MET A 32 21.96 -22.77 -8.18
C MET A 32 20.99 -23.13 -7.05
N ALA A 33 21.36 -24.07 -6.18
CA ALA A 33 20.52 -24.45 -5.06
C ALA A 33 20.25 -23.30 -4.08
N LEU A 34 21.23 -22.42 -3.82
CA LEU A 34 21.02 -21.23 -2.99
C LEU A 34 20.09 -20.20 -3.68
N MET A 35 20.21 -20.03 -4.98
CA MET A 35 19.30 -19.14 -5.73
C MET A 35 17.87 -19.69 -5.73
N ASP A 36 17.70 -20.99 -5.99
CA ASP A 36 16.36 -21.62 -5.96
C ASP A 36 15.74 -21.51 -4.56
N GLN A 37 16.49 -21.77 -3.51
CA GLN A 37 16.04 -21.61 -2.12
C GLN A 37 15.66 -20.15 -1.81
N ALA A 38 16.42 -19.18 -2.31
CA ALA A 38 16.10 -17.76 -2.14
C ALA A 38 14.81 -17.38 -2.87
N TYR A 39 14.61 -17.86 -4.11
CA TYR A 39 13.34 -17.65 -4.81
C TYR A 39 12.14 -18.26 -4.09
N ASP A 40 12.26 -19.51 -3.63
CA ASP A 40 11.19 -20.17 -2.87
C ASP A 40 10.82 -19.36 -1.62
N HIS A 41 11.85 -18.86 -0.93
CA HIS A 41 11.64 -18.00 0.25
C HIS A 41 10.95 -16.68 -0.11
N LEU A 42 11.41 -15.96 -1.15
CA LEU A 42 10.79 -14.72 -1.60
C LEU A 42 9.35 -14.91 -2.05
N ILE A 43 9.06 -16.01 -2.76
CA ILE A 43 7.70 -16.38 -3.17
C ILE A 43 6.82 -16.61 -1.93
N ALA A 44 7.31 -17.35 -0.94
CA ALA A 44 6.56 -17.62 0.30
C ALA A 44 6.29 -16.33 1.09
N VAL A 45 7.28 -15.45 1.22
CA VAL A 45 7.13 -14.12 1.87
C VAL A 45 6.11 -13.28 1.14
N ARG A 46 6.24 -13.16 -0.19
CA ARG A 46 5.31 -12.40 -1.03
C ARG A 46 3.86 -12.89 -0.85
N GLU A 47 3.61 -14.21 -0.94
CA GLU A 47 2.27 -14.78 -0.80
C GLU A 47 1.70 -14.57 0.61
N THR A 48 2.53 -14.71 1.65
CA THR A 48 2.12 -14.45 3.03
C THR A 48 1.68 -13.00 3.20
N LYS A 49 2.50 -12.05 2.75
CA LYS A 49 2.16 -10.61 2.85
C LYS A 49 0.98 -10.22 1.98
N LYS A 50 0.85 -10.81 0.79
CA LYS A 50 -0.33 -10.63 -0.06
C LYS A 50 -1.61 -11.07 0.65
N ALA A 51 -1.61 -12.23 1.30
CA ALA A 51 -2.75 -12.71 2.08
C ALA A 51 -3.07 -11.79 3.26
N GLN A 52 -2.06 -11.36 4.03
CA GLN A 52 -2.22 -10.43 5.15
C GLN A 52 -2.82 -9.09 4.73
N LEU A 53 -2.34 -8.50 3.61
CA LEU A 53 -2.88 -7.26 3.07
C LEU A 53 -4.30 -7.42 2.55
N SER A 54 -4.59 -8.51 1.84
CA SER A 54 -5.94 -8.81 1.36
C SER A 54 -6.93 -8.95 2.52
N GLU A 55 -6.52 -9.60 3.61
CA GLU A 55 -7.32 -9.71 4.82
C GLU A 55 -7.49 -8.35 5.53
N LEU A 56 -6.42 -7.57 5.67
CA LEU A 56 -6.46 -6.23 6.26
C LEU A 56 -7.48 -5.35 5.52
N ILE A 57 -7.38 -5.26 4.20
CA ILE A 57 -8.27 -4.42 3.38
C ILE A 57 -9.70 -4.96 3.39
N GLY A 58 -9.87 -6.29 3.31
CA GLY A 58 -11.18 -6.93 3.41
C GLY A 58 -11.88 -6.65 4.74
N ARG A 59 -11.14 -6.68 5.85
CA ARG A 59 -11.64 -6.27 7.17
C ARG A 59 -12.06 -4.81 7.18
N ARG A 60 -11.23 -3.89 6.67
CA ARG A 60 -11.56 -2.45 6.59
C ARG A 60 -12.82 -2.20 5.76
N ALA A 61 -13.00 -2.93 4.65
CA ALA A 61 -14.22 -2.86 3.85
C ALA A 61 -15.46 -3.37 4.60
N SER A 62 -15.33 -4.45 5.36
CA SER A 62 -16.42 -4.97 6.19
C SER A 62 -16.77 -4.04 7.35
N ASP A 63 -15.75 -3.50 8.01
CA ASP A 63 -15.91 -2.60 9.16
C ASP A 63 -16.70 -1.35 8.78
N ILE A 64 -16.39 -0.72 7.65
CA ILE A 64 -17.12 0.49 7.23
C ILE A 64 -18.57 0.20 6.82
N ILE A 65 -18.83 -0.97 6.22
CA ILE A 65 -20.20 -1.40 5.88
C ILE A 65 -21.03 -1.60 7.16
N VAL A 66 -20.44 -2.22 8.20
CA VAL A 66 -21.09 -2.39 9.50
C VAL A 66 -21.31 -1.03 10.16
N LEU A 67 -20.27 -0.17 10.17
CA LEU A 67 -20.34 1.18 10.73
C LEU A 67 -21.50 1.97 10.13
N SER A 68 -21.64 1.98 8.79
CA SER A 68 -22.69 2.75 8.10
C SER A 68 -24.13 2.34 8.48
N ARG A 69 -24.29 1.14 9.04
CA ARG A 69 -25.61 0.59 9.45
C ARG A 69 -25.89 0.77 10.94
N THR A 70 -24.96 1.37 11.68
CA THR A 70 -25.16 1.63 13.11
C THR A 70 -26.18 2.75 13.31
N ARG A 71 -26.91 2.67 14.44
CA ARG A 71 -27.84 3.74 14.84
C ARG A 71 -27.12 5.05 15.11
N ASP A 72 -25.89 4.97 15.61
CA ASP A 72 -25.07 6.14 15.95
C ASP A 72 -24.68 6.93 14.70
N VAL A 73 -24.27 6.27 13.61
CA VAL A 73 -23.99 6.93 12.32
C VAL A 73 -25.26 7.57 11.74
N MET A 74 -26.39 6.84 11.78
CA MET A 74 -27.66 7.39 11.30
C MET A 74 -28.13 8.59 12.14
N ALA A 75 -28.02 8.50 13.46
CA ALA A 75 -28.38 9.61 14.36
C ALA A 75 -27.45 10.81 14.16
N ALA A 76 -26.14 10.58 14.00
CA ALA A 76 -25.18 11.65 13.71
C ALA A 76 -25.51 12.32 12.36
N TYR A 77 -25.73 11.51 11.33
CA TYR A 77 -26.14 12.02 10.02
C TYR A 77 -27.42 12.87 10.12
N GLN A 78 -28.49 12.34 10.75
CA GLN A 78 -29.77 13.05 10.85
C GLN A 78 -29.63 14.35 11.64
N THR A 79 -28.93 14.32 12.77
CA THR A 79 -28.70 15.51 13.61
C THR A 79 -27.99 16.63 12.85
N LEU A 80 -26.93 16.29 12.11
CA LEU A 80 -26.14 17.26 11.37
C LEU A 80 -26.84 17.69 10.07
N LYS A 81 -27.62 16.81 9.46
CA LYS A 81 -28.46 17.13 8.31
C LYS A 81 -29.58 18.11 8.69
N ASP A 82 -30.28 17.88 9.81
CA ASP A 82 -31.32 18.80 10.27
C ASP A 82 -30.76 20.20 10.53
N TYR A 83 -29.55 20.30 11.05
CA TYR A 83 -28.83 21.56 11.18
C TYR A 83 -28.51 22.18 9.81
N HIS A 84 -27.98 21.38 8.85
CA HIS A 84 -27.71 21.83 7.49
C HIS A 84 -28.96 22.42 6.81
N ASP A 85 -30.09 21.75 6.97
CA ASP A 85 -31.36 22.19 6.38
C ASP A 85 -31.92 23.43 7.09
N ALA A 86 -31.78 23.53 8.42
CA ALA A 86 -32.22 24.70 9.20
C ALA A 86 -31.43 25.97 8.89
N GLU A 87 -30.13 25.83 8.59
CA GLU A 87 -29.29 26.96 8.16
C GLU A 87 -29.53 27.35 6.69
N GLY A 88 -30.33 26.58 5.94
CA GLY A 88 -30.64 26.86 4.54
C GLY A 88 -29.43 26.78 3.61
N VAL A 89 -28.46 25.92 3.92
CA VAL A 89 -27.20 25.77 3.19
C VAL A 89 -27.45 25.33 1.75
N GLY A 90 -27.10 26.18 0.81
CA GLY A 90 -27.26 25.93 -0.63
C GLY A 90 -26.13 25.06 -1.22
N PRO A 91 -26.30 24.66 -2.50
CA PRO A 91 -25.36 23.72 -3.16
C PRO A 91 -23.96 24.30 -3.40
N ARG A 92 -23.74 25.58 -3.18
CA ARG A 92 -22.43 26.25 -3.34
C ARG A 92 -21.97 27.00 -2.10
N ASP A 93 -22.80 27.00 -1.07
CA ASP A 93 -22.47 27.68 0.18
C ASP A 93 -21.57 26.79 1.03
N PRO A 94 -20.64 27.33 1.82
CA PRO A 94 -19.89 26.56 2.79
C PRO A 94 -20.83 26.08 3.91
N PHE A 95 -20.61 24.86 4.40
CA PHE A 95 -21.35 24.38 5.55
C PHE A 95 -20.85 25.07 6.83
N PRO A 96 -21.73 25.72 7.65
CA PRO A 96 -21.33 26.61 8.73
C PRO A 96 -20.89 25.86 9.99
N THR A 97 -19.65 25.40 10.02
CA THR A 97 -19.06 24.61 11.13
C THR A 97 -18.59 25.46 12.32
N GLY A 98 -18.45 26.77 12.13
CA GLY A 98 -17.96 27.70 13.15
C GLY A 98 -19.01 28.17 14.17
N THR A 99 -20.29 27.79 14.04
CA THR A 99 -21.35 28.25 14.93
C THR A 99 -21.38 27.51 16.26
N ALA A 100 -21.81 28.18 17.33
CA ALA A 100 -21.98 27.55 18.66
C ALA A 100 -22.97 26.37 18.61
N GLN A 101 -23.99 26.47 17.74
CA GLN A 101 -24.97 25.40 17.55
C GLN A 101 -24.33 24.17 16.90
N TYR A 102 -23.58 24.34 15.82
CA TYR A 102 -22.85 23.21 15.21
C TYR A 102 -21.91 22.53 16.23
N GLN A 103 -21.13 23.33 16.99
CA GLN A 103 -20.19 22.77 17.97
C GLN A 103 -20.92 21.96 19.06
N LYS A 104 -22.10 22.40 19.51
CA LYS A 104 -22.92 21.64 20.45
C LYS A 104 -23.42 20.32 19.85
N LEU A 105 -23.91 20.35 18.62
CA LEU A 105 -24.40 19.14 17.92
C LEU A 105 -23.23 18.18 17.66
N ARG A 106 -22.09 18.68 17.20
CA ARG A 106 -20.90 17.86 17.02
C ARG A 106 -20.48 17.17 18.31
N GLN A 107 -20.44 17.88 19.45
CA GLN A 107 -20.13 17.29 20.76
C GLN A 107 -21.09 16.16 21.15
N ALA A 108 -22.34 16.20 20.71
CA ALA A 108 -23.31 15.16 20.99
C ALA A 108 -23.08 13.89 20.16
N VAL A 109 -22.63 14.02 18.91
CA VAL A 109 -22.45 12.89 17.98
C VAL A 109 -21.01 12.33 17.97
N ALA A 110 -20.03 13.13 18.35
CA ALA A 110 -18.61 12.79 18.31
C ALA A 110 -18.20 11.57 19.15
N PRO A 111 -18.72 11.34 20.38
CA PRO A 111 -18.17 10.31 21.26
C PRO A 111 -18.09 8.92 20.64
N PHE A 112 -19.10 8.49 19.90
CA PHE A 112 -19.07 7.20 19.22
C PHE A 112 -18.14 7.21 17.99
N LEU A 113 -18.23 8.24 17.14
CA LEU A 113 -17.47 8.34 15.90
C LEU A 113 -15.97 8.48 16.17
N ASP A 114 -15.58 9.33 17.12
CA ASP A 114 -14.19 9.52 17.52
C ASP A 114 -13.62 8.26 18.19
N ALA A 115 -14.39 7.62 19.08
CA ALA A 115 -13.99 6.36 19.71
C ALA A 115 -13.79 5.25 18.68
N TYR A 116 -14.67 5.17 17.66
CA TYR A 116 -14.55 4.21 16.57
C TYR A 116 -13.24 4.46 15.78
N ARG A 117 -13.00 5.72 15.36
CA ARG A 117 -11.78 6.10 14.65
C ARG A 117 -10.53 5.72 15.43
N GLU A 118 -10.48 6.05 16.74
CA GLU A 118 -9.33 5.76 17.60
C GLU A 118 -9.11 4.27 17.82
N MET A 119 -10.17 3.54 18.16
CA MET A 119 -10.10 2.11 18.45
C MET A 119 -9.63 1.28 17.24
N TYR A 120 -10.04 1.66 16.05
CA TYR A 120 -9.69 0.97 14.80
C TYR A 120 -8.47 1.55 14.10
N GLY A 121 -7.86 2.64 14.63
CA GLY A 121 -6.63 3.23 14.13
C GLY A 121 -6.78 3.99 12.81
N TYR A 122 -7.96 4.50 12.48
CA TYR A 122 -8.15 5.34 11.31
C TYR A 122 -7.60 6.74 11.54
N TYR A 123 -7.07 7.36 10.50
CA TYR A 123 -6.61 8.75 10.58
C TYR A 123 -7.79 9.71 10.75
N ASP A 124 -8.82 9.58 9.90
CA ASP A 124 -10.05 10.37 10.01
C ASP A 124 -11.30 9.52 9.68
N LEU A 125 -12.44 10.01 10.16
CA LEU A 125 -13.78 9.51 9.85
C LEU A 125 -14.66 10.69 9.43
N PHE A 126 -15.31 10.52 8.27
CA PHE A 126 -16.15 11.55 7.66
C PHE A 126 -17.60 11.10 7.58
N VAL A 127 -18.50 12.08 7.73
CA VAL A 127 -19.91 11.96 7.31
C VAL A 127 -20.19 13.05 6.30
N VAL A 128 -20.74 12.66 5.13
CA VAL A 128 -21.01 13.58 4.01
C VAL A 128 -22.50 13.58 3.68
N CYS A 129 -23.07 14.76 3.49
CA CYS A 129 -24.50 14.87 3.21
C CYS A 129 -24.82 14.53 1.74
N ARG A 130 -26.01 13.90 1.52
CA ARG A 130 -26.50 13.57 0.18
C ARG A 130 -26.81 14.79 -0.68
N ALA A 131 -27.40 15.81 -0.07
CA ALA A 131 -28.01 16.92 -0.83
C ALA A 131 -26.98 17.66 -1.69
N HIS A 132 -25.87 18.03 -1.08
CA HIS A 132 -24.87 18.88 -1.74
C HIS A 132 -23.47 18.31 -1.69
N GLY A 133 -23.21 17.24 -0.93
CA GLY A 133 -21.86 16.66 -0.77
C GLY A 133 -20.99 17.44 0.22
N HIS A 134 -21.59 18.15 1.18
CA HIS A 134 -20.84 18.78 2.25
C HIS A 134 -20.30 17.76 3.23
N VAL A 135 -19.05 17.93 3.65
CA VAL A 135 -18.47 17.21 4.78
C VAL A 135 -19.06 17.80 6.05
N ILE A 136 -20.11 17.17 6.58
CA ILE A 136 -20.85 17.65 7.76
C ILE A 136 -20.20 17.20 9.07
N TYR A 137 -19.29 16.21 9.04
CA TYR A 137 -18.50 15.74 10.15
C TYR A 137 -17.13 15.25 9.69
N SER A 138 -16.10 15.59 10.44
CA SER A 138 -14.75 15.02 10.39
C SER A 138 -14.25 14.87 11.82
N SER A 139 -13.65 13.72 12.16
CA SER A 139 -13.04 13.50 13.47
C SER A 139 -11.77 14.33 13.64
N ALA A 140 -10.93 14.42 12.61
CA ALA A 140 -9.67 15.18 12.63
C ALA A 140 -9.89 16.70 12.56
N GLN A 141 -11.04 17.14 12.06
CA GLN A 141 -11.39 18.56 11.92
C GLN A 141 -10.34 19.36 11.12
N GLU A 142 -9.83 18.78 10.06
CA GLU A 142 -8.95 19.46 9.12
C GLU A 142 -9.76 20.43 8.22
N SER A 143 -9.10 21.02 7.23
CA SER A 143 -9.71 22.02 6.34
C SER A 143 -10.79 21.46 5.40
N ASP A 144 -11.00 20.17 5.36
CA ASP A 144 -12.08 19.49 4.63
C ASP A 144 -13.44 19.56 5.34
N LEU A 145 -13.45 19.80 6.65
CA LEU A 145 -14.67 19.95 7.40
C LEU A 145 -15.45 21.20 6.95
N GLY A 146 -16.66 20.98 6.47
CA GLY A 146 -17.52 22.04 5.90
C GLY A 146 -17.38 22.19 4.38
N GLU A 147 -16.39 21.60 3.76
CA GLU A 147 -16.17 21.68 2.31
C GLU A 147 -17.24 20.91 1.50
N ASN A 148 -17.45 21.38 0.27
CA ASN A 148 -18.39 20.80 -0.67
C ASN A 148 -17.65 19.94 -1.71
N LEU A 149 -17.84 18.61 -1.65
CA LEU A 149 -17.18 17.65 -2.54
C LEU A 149 -17.75 17.62 -3.97
N ASN A 150 -18.86 18.32 -4.25
CA ASN A 150 -19.42 18.40 -5.60
C ASN A 150 -18.83 19.56 -6.41
N VAL A 151 -18.55 20.69 -5.76
CA VAL A 151 -18.22 21.96 -6.45
C VAL A 151 -17.05 22.71 -5.83
N GLY A 152 -16.56 22.29 -4.66
CA GLY A 152 -15.43 22.90 -3.97
C GLY A 152 -14.07 22.48 -4.50
N GLU A 153 -13.01 22.98 -3.89
CA GLU A 153 -11.62 22.68 -4.24
C GLU A 153 -11.29 21.17 -4.08
N LEU A 154 -12.02 20.49 -3.18
CA LEU A 154 -11.81 19.06 -2.92
C LEU A 154 -12.61 18.13 -3.85
N ARG A 155 -13.32 18.66 -4.86
CA ARG A 155 -14.10 17.85 -5.80
C ARG A 155 -13.29 16.75 -6.48
N ASP A 156 -12.08 17.07 -6.90
CA ASP A 156 -11.20 16.15 -7.62
C ASP A 156 -10.19 15.46 -6.68
N SER A 157 -10.28 15.71 -5.38
CA SER A 157 -9.50 15.01 -4.35
C SER A 157 -9.96 13.56 -4.19
N GLY A 158 -9.16 12.75 -3.45
CA GLY A 158 -9.52 11.36 -3.13
C GLY A 158 -10.88 11.24 -2.44
N LEU A 159 -11.18 12.12 -1.49
CA LEU A 159 -12.48 12.14 -0.80
C LEU A 159 -13.62 12.56 -1.76
N GLY A 160 -13.38 13.54 -2.64
CA GLY A 160 -14.35 13.97 -3.66
C GLY A 160 -14.65 12.87 -4.67
N GLN A 161 -13.63 12.17 -5.17
CA GLN A 161 -13.79 11.02 -6.07
C GLN A 161 -14.54 9.86 -5.37
N LEU A 162 -14.26 9.61 -4.08
CA LEU A 162 -14.98 8.63 -3.29
C LEU A 162 -16.47 8.98 -3.20
N TRP A 163 -16.78 10.23 -2.85
CA TRP A 163 -18.15 10.74 -2.80
C TRP A 163 -18.90 10.51 -4.10
N GLN A 164 -18.32 10.90 -5.24
CA GLN A 164 -18.93 10.73 -6.56
C GLN A 164 -19.20 9.25 -6.86
N ARG A 165 -18.21 8.37 -6.62
CA ARG A 165 -18.31 6.95 -6.90
C ARG A 165 -19.38 6.25 -6.04
N VAL A 166 -19.42 6.56 -4.74
CA VAL A 166 -20.41 5.97 -3.82
C VAL A 166 -21.82 6.48 -4.13
N ARG A 167 -21.98 7.77 -4.44
CA ARG A 167 -23.26 8.35 -4.84
C ARG A 167 -23.83 7.72 -6.10
N GLU A 168 -22.98 7.44 -7.09
CA GLU A 168 -23.38 6.85 -8.37
C GLU A 168 -23.75 5.37 -8.24
N ARG A 169 -22.89 4.60 -7.56
CA ARG A 169 -23.01 3.15 -7.49
C ARG A 169 -23.82 2.65 -6.31
N LYS A 170 -23.96 3.45 -5.26
CA LYS A 170 -24.59 3.07 -3.97
C LYS A 170 -23.98 1.82 -3.36
N GLU A 171 -22.68 1.65 -3.55
CA GLU A 171 -21.88 0.54 -3.05
C GLU A 171 -20.63 1.07 -2.35
N ALA A 172 -20.01 0.24 -1.52
CA ALA A 172 -18.72 0.55 -0.91
C ALA A 172 -17.67 0.74 -2.00
N ALA A 173 -16.82 1.77 -1.83
CA ALA A 173 -15.78 2.11 -2.79
C ALA A 173 -14.46 2.42 -2.07
N PHE A 174 -13.39 2.24 -2.83
CA PHE A 174 -12.02 2.52 -2.43
C PHE A 174 -11.41 3.50 -3.43
N ILE A 175 -10.64 4.47 -2.93
CA ILE A 175 -9.83 5.38 -3.73
C ILE A 175 -8.38 5.16 -3.34
N ASP A 176 -7.58 4.87 -4.35
CA ASP A 176 -6.14 4.65 -4.21
C ASP A 176 -5.43 5.91 -3.71
N MET A 177 -4.24 5.71 -3.22
CA MET A 177 -3.39 6.72 -2.61
C MET A 177 -3.08 7.86 -3.57
N GLN A 178 -3.34 9.08 -3.12
CA GLN A 178 -3.02 10.31 -3.81
C GLN A 178 -2.81 11.45 -2.82
N PRO A 179 -2.06 12.52 -3.19
CA PRO A 179 -1.87 13.68 -2.31
C PRO A 179 -3.21 14.29 -1.88
N TYR A 180 -3.37 14.55 -0.58
CA TYR A 180 -4.58 15.14 -0.01
C TYR A 180 -4.26 16.44 0.72
N ALA A 181 -4.73 17.55 0.18
CA ALA A 181 -4.38 18.88 0.65
C ALA A 181 -4.73 19.15 2.12
N PRO A 182 -5.92 18.76 2.64
CA PRO A 182 -6.25 18.95 4.05
C PRO A 182 -5.26 18.30 5.01
N SER A 183 -4.76 17.10 4.70
CA SER A 183 -3.73 16.41 5.50
C SER A 183 -2.30 16.84 5.10
N GLY A 184 -2.08 18.10 4.76
CA GLY A 184 -0.76 18.65 4.42
C GLY A 184 -0.15 18.09 3.15
N GLY A 185 -0.95 17.63 2.19
CA GLY A 185 -0.50 17.01 0.94
C GLY A 185 0.08 15.61 1.12
N GLN A 186 -0.16 14.96 2.25
CA GLN A 186 0.24 13.57 2.47
C GLN A 186 -0.53 12.63 1.53
N PRO A 187 0.14 11.64 0.92
CA PRO A 187 -0.54 10.61 0.16
C PRO A 187 -1.51 9.82 1.04
N THR A 188 -2.77 9.76 0.64
CA THR A 188 -3.88 9.28 1.46
C THR A 188 -4.78 8.36 0.67
N THR A 189 -5.29 7.34 1.33
CA THR A 189 -6.24 6.35 0.81
C THR A 189 -7.57 6.50 1.52
N PHE A 190 -8.66 6.43 0.76
CA PHE A 190 -10.01 6.50 1.31
C PHE A 190 -10.82 5.25 1.01
N ILE A 191 -11.63 4.85 1.98
CA ILE A 191 -12.69 3.85 1.81
C ILE A 191 -14.01 4.46 2.29
N GLY A 192 -15.09 4.21 1.58
CA GLY A 192 -16.40 4.74 1.94
C GLY A 192 -17.53 3.85 1.51
N THR A 193 -18.68 4.04 2.15
CA THR A 193 -19.91 3.28 1.89
C THR A 193 -21.13 4.19 2.03
N PRO A 194 -22.22 3.94 1.29
CA PRO A 194 -23.44 4.72 1.46
C PRO A 194 -24.04 4.52 2.85
N VAL A 195 -24.57 5.61 3.40
CA VAL A 195 -25.52 5.56 4.51
C VAL A 195 -26.91 5.46 3.89
N MET A 196 -27.67 4.44 4.30
CA MET A 196 -28.99 4.13 3.75
C MET A 196 -30.07 4.24 4.83
N ASP A 197 -31.21 4.86 4.49
CA ASP A 197 -32.43 4.82 5.28
C ASP A 197 -33.46 3.99 4.50
N GLY A 198 -33.64 2.73 4.89
CA GLY A 198 -34.31 1.75 4.04
C GLY A 198 -33.57 1.55 2.71
N GLU A 199 -34.26 1.87 1.60
CA GLU A 199 -33.68 1.84 0.24
C GLU A 199 -33.10 3.19 -0.22
N ASP A 200 -33.32 4.24 0.55
CA ASP A 200 -32.90 5.59 0.21
C ASP A 200 -31.43 5.84 0.59
N PHE A 201 -30.65 6.26 -0.39
CA PHE A 201 -29.31 6.78 -0.14
C PHE A 201 -29.41 8.16 0.52
N VAL A 202 -28.95 8.28 1.74
CA VAL A 202 -29.04 9.54 2.51
C VAL A 202 -27.69 10.26 2.67
N GLY A 203 -26.57 9.56 2.60
CA GLY A 203 -25.25 10.16 2.75
C GLY A 203 -24.12 9.16 2.56
N LEU A 204 -22.92 9.59 2.88
CA LEU A 204 -21.71 8.78 2.85
C LEU A 204 -21.06 8.79 4.23
N VAL A 205 -20.61 7.64 4.70
CA VAL A 205 -19.56 7.54 5.72
C VAL A 205 -18.27 7.11 5.04
N ALA A 206 -17.16 7.78 5.37
CA ALA A 206 -15.85 7.51 4.80
C ALA A 206 -14.79 7.42 5.91
N LEU A 207 -13.75 6.66 5.65
CA LEU A 207 -12.58 6.49 6.52
C LEU A 207 -11.32 6.80 5.72
N GLN A 208 -10.43 7.56 6.32
CA GLN A 208 -9.08 7.75 5.84
C GLN A 208 -8.18 6.69 6.47
N ILE A 209 -7.63 5.81 5.62
CA ILE A 209 -6.81 4.68 6.06
C ILE A 209 -5.41 5.19 6.40
N SER A 210 -4.88 4.77 7.54
CA SER A 210 -3.52 5.07 7.94
C SER A 210 -2.51 4.32 7.06
N ARG A 211 -1.48 5.01 6.61
CA ARG A 211 -0.35 4.43 5.89
C ARG A 211 0.41 3.41 6.75
N GLU A 212 0.45 3.63 8.04
CA GLU A 212 1.11 2.78 9.03
C GLU A 212 0.55 1.35 9.05
N ASP A 213 -0.74 1.17 8.76
CA ASP A 213 -1.36 -0.16 8.67
C ASP A 213 -0.69 -1.02 7.58
N VAL A 214 -0.46 -0.43 6.40
CA VAL A 214 0.18 -1.09 5.28
C VAL A 214 1.68 -1.30 5.55
N ASN A 215 2.35 -0.27 6.07
CA ASN A 215 3.78 -0.34 6.39
C ASN A 215 4.08 -1.39 7.47
N THR A 216 3.23 -1.55 8.48
CA THR A 216 3.40 -2.58 9.51
C THR A 216 3.48 -3.98 8.89
N VAL A 217 2.62 -4.27 7.93
CA VAL A 217 2.68 -5.54 7.21
C VAL A 217 3.94 -5.63 6.35
N MET A 218 4.23 -4.60 5.55
CA MET A 218 5.29 -4.66 4.54
C MET A 218 6.69 -4.62 5.13
N GLN A 219 6.90 -3.93 6.24
CA GLN A 219 8.22 -3.79 6.89
C GLN A 219 8.57 -4.90 7.88
N GLU A 220 7.67 -5.85 8.14
CA GLU A 220 8.05 -7.05 8.86
C GLU A 220 9.01 -7.88 7.99
N ARG A 221 10.24 -8.16 8.49
CA ARG A 221 11.37 -8.69 7.69
C ARG A 221 11.98 -9.97 8.24
N SER A 222 11.27 -10.69 9.09
CA SER A 222 11.78 -11.94 9.65
C SER A 222 12.25 -12.88 8.54
N GLY A 223 13.51 -13.28 8.62
CA GLY A 223 14.13 -14.21 7.66
C GLY A 223 14.58 -13.61 6.32
N MET A 224 14.42 -12.30 6.08
CA MET A 224 14.77 -11.66 4.80
C MET A 224 16.24 -11.24 4.66
N GLY A 225 17.10 -11.57 5.62
CA GLY A 225 18.51 -11.18 5.55
C GLY A 225 18.74 -9.67 5.74
N ARG A 226 19.82 -9.16 5.18
CA ARG A 226 20.22 -7.73 5.30
C ARG A 226 19.58 -6.86 4.23
N SER A 227 19.63 -7.32 2.99
CA SER A 227 19.15 -6.59 1.80
C SER A 227 17.73 -6.99 1.35
N GLY A 228 17.12 -8.01 1.99
CA GLY A 228 15.78 -8.42 1.63
C GLY A 228 14.74 -7.39 2.06
N GLU A 229 13.80 -7.06 1.18
CA GLU A 229 12.67 -6.18 1.47
C GLU A 229 11.40 -6.60 0.73
N THR A 230 10.28 -6.07 1.18
CA THR A 230 9.00 -6.15 0.47
C THR A 230 8.38 -4.77 0.37
N TYR A 231 7.77 -4.47 -0.76
CA TYR A 231 7.12 -3.19 -0.99
C TYR A 231 5.97 -3.30 -2.00
N LEU A 232 5.14 -2.25 -2.01
CA LEU A 232 3.97 -2.14 -2.88
C LEU A 232 4.13 -0.97 -3.86
N VAL A 233 3.66 -1.18 -5.08
CA VAL A 233 3.71 -0.18 -6.15
C VAL A 233 2.33 -0.06 -6.80
N GLY A 234 1.86 1.17 -7.01
CA GLY A 234 0.62 1.46 -7.72
C GLY A 234 0.77 1.51 -9.23
N THR A 235 -0.34 1.62 -9.95
CA THR A 235 -0.37 1.68 -11.43
C THR A 235 0.35 2.92 -11.99
N ASP A 236 0.56 3.93 -11.18
CA ASP A 236 1.33 5.13 -11.47
C ASP A 236 2.85 4.97 -11.20
N LEU A 237 3.30 3.73 -10.92
CA LEU A 237 4.68 3.38 -10.59
C LEU A 237 5.21 4.06 -9.31
N ARG A 238 4.32 4.54 -8.44
CA ARG A 238 4.66 5.14 -7.15
C ARG A 238 4.49 4.14 -6.02
N MET A 239 5.27 4.33 -4.97
CA MET A 239 5.21 3.50 -3.76
C MET A 239 3.82 3.55 -3.10
N ARG A 240 3.37 2.39 -2.58
CA ARG A 240 2.18 2.25 -1.73
C ARG A 240 2.53 1.77 -0.31
N SER A 241 3.80 1.43 -0.11
CA SER A 241 4.44 1.24 1.20
C SER A 241 5.84 1.83 1.15
N ASP A 242 6.42 2.14 2.29
CA ASP A 242 7.79 2.66 2.34
C ASP A 242 8.79 1.53 2.09
N SER A 243 9.86 1.80 1.33
CA SER A 243 11.02 0.92 1.26
C SER A 243 11.70 0.82 2.62
N TYR A 244 12.21 -0.35 2.93
CA TYR A 244 13.07 -0.54 4.08
C TYR A 244 14.53 -0.16 3.77
N ILE A 245 15.00 -0.47 2.57
CA ILE A 245 16.40 -0.27 2.15
C ILE A 245 16.69 1.19 1.86
N ASP A 246 15.73 1.89 1.25
CA ASP A 246 15.84 3.32 0.94
C ASP A 246 14.62 4.12 1.45
N PRO A 247 14.46 4.27 2.78
CA PRO A 247 13.30 4.97 3.36
C PRO A 247 13.29 6.48 3.09
N VAL A 248 14.38 7.03 2.59
CA VAL A 248 14.49 8.46 2.24
C VAL A 248 14.07 8.71 0.80
N GLY A 249 14.63 7.96 -0.15
CA GLY A 249 14.38 8.13 -1.59
C GLY A 249 13.10 7.43 -2.06
N HIS A 250 12.76 6.29 -1.45
CA HIS A 250 11.65 5.43 -1.86
C HIS A 250 10.63 5.18 -0.73
N SER A 251 10.35 6.21 0.08
CA SER A 251 9.14 6.24 0.89
C SER A 251 7.92 6.60 0.03
N VAL A 252 6.73 6.30 0.50
CA VAL A 252 5.47 6.76 -0.12
C VAL A 252 5.51 8.27 -0.33
N GLN A 253 5.89 9.02 0.69
CA GLN A 253 5.95 10.48 0.62
C GLN A 253 6.96 10.98 -0.43
N ALA A 254 8.18 10.41 -0.47
CA ALA A 254 9.19 10.77 -1.47
C ALA A 254 8.70 10.46 -2.88
N SER A 255 8.08 9.29 -3.07
CA SER A 255 7.57 8.83 -4.35
C SER A 255 6.48 9.74 -4.92
N PHE A 256 5.61 10.30 -4.07
CA PHE A 256 4.56 11.24 -4.51
C PHE A 256 5.04 12.68 -4.68
N ARG A 257 6.07 13.11 -3.93
CA ARG A 257 6.66 14.46 -4.07
C ARG A 257 7.67 14.56 -5.21
N GLY A 258 8.35 13.45 -5.51
CA GLY A 258 9.40 13.37 -6.51
C GLY A 258 8.91 12.95 -7.89
N SER A 259 9.85 12.54 -8.73
CA SER A 259 9.60 11.98 -10.06
C SER A 259 9.62 10.46 -10.04
N ILE A 260 8.98 9.82 -11.02
CA ILE A 260 9.04 8.37 -11.19
C ILE A 260 10.49 7.91 -11.40
N ALA A 261 11.28 8.69 -12.15
CA ALA A 261 12.67 8.35 -12.44
C ALA A 261 13.58 8.37 -11.21
N ALA A 262 13.28 9.19 -10.19
CA ALA A 262 14.11 9.33 -9.00
C ALA A 262 13.54 8.63 -7.76
N ASN A 263 12.22 8.50 -7.66
CA ASN A 263 11.54 8.07 -6.44
C ASN A 263 10.42 7.06 -6.71
N GLY A 264 10.23 6.67 -7.96
CA GLY A 264 9.27 5.64 -8.38
C GLY A 264 9.93 4.28 -8.53
N VAL A 265 9.10 3.27 -8.84
CA VAL A 265 9.56 1.88 -9.06
C VAL A 265 9.18 1.45 -10.46
N ASP A 266 9.97 1.86 -11.44
CA ASP A 266 9.80 1.48 -12.83
C ASP A 266 10.74 0.33 -13.21
N THR A 267 10.49 -0.84 -12.65
CA THR A 267 11.28 -2.06 -12.84
C THR A 267 10.53 -3.11 -13.67
N GLN A 268 11.24 -4.15 -14.11
CA GLN A 268 10.60 -5.28 -14.77
C GLN A 268 9.55 -5.95 -13.85
N ALA A 269 9.84 -6.09 -12.55
CA ALA A 269 8.93 -6.70 -11.59
C ALA A 269 7.63 -5.91 -11.43
N SER A 270 7.73 -4.58 -11.22
CA SER A 270 6.56 -3.72 -11.07
C SER A 270 5.67 -3.73 -12.31
N ARG A 271 6.27 -3.62 -13.51
CA ARG A 271 5.54 -3.65 -14.78
C ARG A 271 4.82 -4.99 -15.00
N GLN A 272 5.48 -6.12 -14.73
CA GLN A 272 4.87 -7.45 -14.89
C GLN A 272 3.71 -7.67 -13.92
N ALA A 273 3.92 -7.33 -12.64
CA ALA A 273 2.87 -7.46 -11.63
C ALA A 273 1.65 -6.56 -11.95
N LEU A 274 1.88 -5.30 -12.33
CA LEU A 274 0.80 -4.38 -12.72
C LEU A 274 0.08 -4.82 -14.00
N ALA A 275 0.75 -5.53 -14.91
CA ALA A 275 0.12 -6.17 -16.07
C ALA A 275 -0.70 -7.42 -15.70
N GLY A 276 -0.70 -7.85 -14.43
CA GLY A 276 -1.45 -9.01 -13.95
C GLY A 276 -0.64 -10.30 -13.90
N ASN A 277 0.67 -10.26 -14.15
CA ASN A 277 1.53 -11.43 -14.16
C ASN A 277 2.13 -11.70 -12.78
N THR A 278 2.17 -12.98 -12.41
CA THR A 278 2.90 -13.48 -11.25
C THR A 278 4.18 -14.17 -11.73
N GLY A 279 5.31 -13.87 -11.09
CA GLY A 279 6.58 -14.45 -11.49
C GLY A 279 7.71 -14.20 -10.49
N HIS A 280 8.90 -14.63 -10.89
CA HIS A 280 10.16 -14.35 -10.22
C HIS A 280 11.29 -14.29 -11.25
N GLY A 281 12.41 -13.69 -10.89
CA GLY A 281 13.57 -13.61 -11.77
C GLY A 281 14.66 -12.73 -11.22
N LEU A 282 15.83 -12.79 -11.89
CA LEU A 282 16.94 -11.87 -11.65
C LEU A 282 16.64 -10.59 -12.44
N ILE A 283 16.53 -9.47 -11.74
CA ILE A 283 16.24 -8.17 -12.32
C ILE A 283 17.18 -7.09 -11.77
N VAL A 284 17.07 -5.89 -12.31
CA VAL A 284 17.65 -4.68 -11.70
C VAL A 284 16.56 -3.94 -10.95
N ASP A 285 16.79 -3.67 -9.66
CA ASP A 285 15.83 -2.96 -8.79
C ASP A 285 15.81 -1.44 -9.07
N TYR A 286 15.02 -0.71 -8.29
CA TYR A 286 14.89 0.75 -8.39
C TYR A 286 16.16 1.51 -7.96
N ASN A 287 17.11 0.86 -7.23
CA ASN A 287 18.40 1.42 -6.84
C ASN A 287 19.53 1.07 -7.81
N GLY A 288 19.25 0.26 -8.85
CA GLY A 288 20.23 -0.20 -9.83
C GLY A 288 21.00 -1.45 -9.43
N ASN A 289 20.60 -2.15 -8.36
CA ASN A 289 21.22 -3.40 -7.91
C ASN A 289 20.64 -4.60 -8.66
N HIS A 290 21.45 -5.64 -8.85
CA HIS A 290 20.95 -6.94 -9.29
C HIS A 290 20.34 -7.68 -8.10
N VAL A 291 19.04 -7.97 -8.18
CA VAL A 291 18.27 -8.63 -7.14
C VAL A 291 17.55 -9.87 -7.66
N LEU A 292 17.37 -10.86 -6.79
CA LEU A 292 16.36 -11.88 -6.98
C LEU A 292 15.03 -11.28 -6.55
N SER A 293 14.06 -11.30 -7.45
CA SER A 293 12.74 -10.67 -7.23
C SER A 293 11.63 -11.69 -7.42
N ALA A 294 10.63 -11.67 -6.55
CA ALA A 294 9.36 -12.35 -6.69
C ALA A 294 8.22 -11.33 -6.65
N TYR A 295 7.37 -11.32 -7.65
CA TYR A 295 6.34 -10.30 -7.84
C TYR A 295 4.97 -10.92 -8.20
N SER A 296 3.90 -10.24 -7.82
CA SER A 296 2.53 -10.59 -8.25
C SER A 296 1.59 -9.38 -8.16
N PRO A 297 0.44 -9.42 -8.86
CA PRO A 297 -0.62 -8.44 -8.63
C PRO A 297 -1.28 -8.67 -7.26
N LEU A 298 -1.68 -7.55 -6.64
CA LEU A 298 -2.56 -7.49 -5.48
C LEU A 298 -3.79 -6.67 -5.87
N GLU A 299 -4.96 -7.29 -5.88
CA GLU A 299 -6.22 -6.59 -6.16
C GLU A 299 -6.81 -6.01 -4.88
N VAL A 300 -7.10 -4.71 -4.92
CA VAL A 300 -7.60 -3.91 -3.80
C VAL A 300 -8.89 -3.22 -4.23
N MET A 301 -10.05 -3.82 -4.00
CA MET A 301 -11.38 -3.25 -4.31
C MET A 301 -11.46 -2.61 -5.71
N GLY A 302 -10.94 -3.31 -6.72
CA GLY A 302 -10.93 -2.85 -8.11
C GLY A 302 -9.74 -1.96 -8.50
N THR A 303 -8.80 -1.76 -7.59
CA THR A 303 -7.49 -1.14 -7.85
C THR A 303 -6.42 -2.22 -7.83
N ARG A 304 -5.42 -2.13 -8.71
CA ARG A 304 -4.32 -3.08 -8.75
C ARG A 304 -3.04 -2.44 -8.24
N TRP A 305 -2.39 -3.14 -7.29
CA TRP A 305 -1.02 -2.88 -6.87
C TRP A 305 -0.10 -4.02 -7.29
N ALA A 306 1.18 -3.75 -7.45
CA ALA A 306 2.22 -4.75 -7.50
C ALA A 306 2.72 -5.00 -6.07
N ILE A 307 2.80 -6.27 -5.66
CA ILE A 307 3.52 -6.67 -4.45
C ILE A 307 4.80 -7.36 -4.88
N ILE A 308 5.93 -6.91 -4.32
CA ILE A 308 7.27 -7.30 -4.72
C ILE A 308 8.05 -7.68 -3.46
N ALA A 309 8.80 -8.79 -3.55
CA ALA A 309 9.77 -9.24 -2.54
C ALA A 309 11.11 -9.45 -3.21
N GLU A 310 12.17 -8.85 -2.69
CA GLU A 310 13.51 -8.83 -3.31
C GLU A 310 14.62 -9.07 -2.30
N ILE A 311 15.75 -9.58 -2.79
CA ILE A 311 17.02 -9.70 -2.04
C ILE A 311 18.19 -9.54 -3.01
N ASP A 312 19.26 -8.88 -2.58
CA ASP A 312 20.47 -8.70 -3.40
C ASP A 312 21.10 -10.03 -3.81
N LEU A 313 21.41 -10.15 -5.10
CA LEU A 313 22.16 -11.30 -5.62
C LEU A 313 23.50 -11.47 -4.91
N ALA A 314 24.15 -10.37 -4.56
CA ALA A 314 25.44 -10.38 -3.86
C ALA A 314 25.31 -11.06 -2.48
N GLU A 315 24.24 -10.78 -1.74
CA GLU A 315 23.97 -11.42 -0.44
C GLU A 315 23.72 -12.92 -0.58
N VAL A 316 22.90 -13.33 -1.53
CA VAL A 316 22.58 -14.74 -1.79
C VAL A 316 23.84 -15.53 -2.17
N ARG A 317 24.78 -14.92 -2.89
CA ARG A 317 26.05 -15.55 -3.32
C ARG A 317 27.14 -15.54 -2.26
N GLU A 318 27.01 -14.76 -1.20
CA GLU A 318 28.06 -14.59 -0.18
C GLU A 318 28.64 -15.94 0.34
N PRO A 319 27.81 -16.98 0.66
CA PRO A 319 28.34 -18.25 1.12
C PRO A 319 29.26 -18.95 0.09
N VAL A 320 28.92 -18.88 -1.21
CA VAL A 320 29.72 -19.49 -2.28
C VAL A 320 31.01 -18.72 -2.51
N VAL A 321 30.96 -17.38 -2.46
CA VAL A 321 32.15 -16.52 -2.58
C VAL A 321 33.12 -16.81 -1.43
N ALA A 322 32.63 -16.95 -0.21
CA ALA A 322 33.46 -17.29 0.96
C ALA A 322 34.17 -18.67 0.82
N LEU A 323 33.55 -19.62 0.13
CA LEU A 323 34.16 -20.93 -0.16
C LEU A 323 35.26 -20.85 -1.23
N ARG A 324 35.19 -19.89 -2.17
CA ARG A 324 36.20 -19.68 -3.22
C ARG A 324 37.48 -19.01 -2.71
N THR A 325 37.40 -18.31 -1.59
CA THR A 325 38.50 -17.51 -1.01
C THR A 325 39.25 -18.24 0.09
N ARG A 326 38.82 -19.42 0.48
CA ARG A 326 39.51 -20.33 1.39
C ARG A 326 40.22 -21.42 0.62
#